data_d09781cd86a440d9cdc06b551648a8d5
#
_entry.id   d09781cd86a440d9cdc06b551648a8d5
#
_cell.length_a   1.000
_cell.length_b   1.000
_cell.length_c   1.000
_cell.angle_alpha   90.00
_cell.angle_beta   90.00
_cell.angle_gamma   90.00
#
_symmetry.space_group_name_H-M   'P 1'
#
loop_
_entity.id
_entity.type
_entity.pdbx_description
1 polymer ?
#
loop_
_entity_poly.entity_id
_entity_poly.type
_entity_poly.pdbx_seq_one_letter_code
_entity_poly.pdbx_strand_id
1 'polypeptide(L)'
;MTTTTSGTTTTNTTTATSPTTTTSTSEATRATVRKFLELRLAGDTAGLTALFADEVDWMLAENPGVPWIRPRSTAAECAAQAEELARYTVPEEARASVDAFLVDGTDAVLTGHVSGTVRATGKSFSGPFALRLTVENGRITRHHLYENSVSIAAACAP
;
A
#
# COMPACT_ATOMS: atom_id res chain seq x y z
N MET A 1 -46.05 60.42 -10.38
CA MET A 1 -45.01 59.67 -11.13
C MET A 1 -44.29 58.80 -10.14
N THR A 2 -44.60 57.50 -10.12
CA THR A 2 -44.06 56.52 -9.21
C THR A 2 -43.14 55.62 -9.99
N THR A 3 -41.86 55.60 -9.64
CA THR A 3 -40.83 54.78 -10.27
C THR A 3 -40.62 53.49 -9.42
N THR A 4 -40.95 52.35 -10.00
CA THR A 4 -40.76 51.04 -9.38
C THR A 4 -39.36 50.53 -9.78
N THR A 5 -38.49 50.28 -8.82
CA THR A 5 -37.18 49.62 -9.03
C THR A 5 -37.33 48.14 -8.76
N SER A 6 -37.12 47.31 -9.80
CA SER A 6 -37.06 45.83 -9.68
C SER A 6 -35.68 45.41 -9.23
N GLY A 7 -35.58 44.80 -8.05
CA GLY A 7 -34.36 44.18 -7.59
C GLY A 7 -34.25 42.73 -8.08
N THR A 8 -33.19 42.40 -8.82
CA THR A 8 -32.89 41.06 -9.28
C THR A 8 -32.09 40.33 -8.16
N THR A 9 -32.69 39.36 -7.56
CA THR A 9 -32.03 38.49 -6.57
C THR A 9 -31.27 37.38 -7.32
N THR A 10 -29.97 37.43 -7.33
CA THR A 10 -29.10 36.34 -7.85
C THR A 10 -28.91 35.30 -6.76
N THR A 11 -29.54 34.15 -6.92
CA THR A 11 -29.35 32.98 -6.04
C THR A 11 -28.06 32.28 -6.45
N ASN A 12 -26.99 32.42 -5.64
CA ASN A 12 -25.79 31.61 -5.74
C ASN A 12 -26.09 30.21 -5.20
N THR A 13 -26.22 29.25 -6.09
CA THR A 13 -26.28 27.82 -5.72
C THR A 13 -24.84 27.33 -5.50
N THR A 14 -24.39 27.36 -4.26
CA THR A 14 -23.15 26.66 -3.85
C THR A 14 -23.45 25.16 -3.83
N THR A 15 -22.93 24.43 -4.80
CA THR A 15 -22.99 22.95 -4.82
C THR A 15 -22.06 22.45 -3.73
N ALA A 16 -22.60 22.14 -2.56
CA ALA A 16 -21.88 21.47 -1.48
C ALA A 16 -21.63 20.03 -1.93
N THR A 17 -20.37 19.66 -2.20
CA THR A 17 -19.93 18.29 -2.40
C THR A 17 -20.19 17.52 -1.11
N SER A 18 -21.05 16.53 -1.15
CA SER A 18 -21.55 15.82 0.01
C SER A 18 -20.41 15.07 0.72
N PRO A 19 -20.18 15.23 2.03
CA PRO A 19 -19.16 14.53 2.81
C PRO A 19 -19.37 13.00 2.83
N THR A 20 -20.56 12.52 2.55
CA THR A 20 -20.95 11.11 2.57
C THR A 20 -20.15 10.25 1.55
N THR A 21 -19.83 10.78 0.37
CA THR A 21 -19.12 10.02 -0.67
C THR A 21 -17.68 9.74 -0.30
N THR A 22 -16.96 10.69 0.30
CA THR A 22 -15.56 10.55 0.71
C THR A 22 -15.42 9.53 1.86
N THR A 23 -16.34 9.54 2.83
CA THR A 23 -16.36 8.58 3.95
C THR A 23 -16.56 7.15 3.44
N SER A 24 -17.49 6.94 2.50
CA SER A 24 -17.74 5.63 1.88
C SER A 24 -16.51 5.10 1.10
N THR A 25 -15.80 5.97 0.38
CA THR A 25 -14.58 5.59 -0.35
C THR A 25 -13.46 5.19 0.61
N SER A 26 -13.21 5.96 1.67
CA SER A 26 -12.20 5.64 2.69
C SER A 26 -12.51 4.33 3.41
N GLU A 27 -13.77 4.01 3.69
CA GLU A 27 -14.16 2.74 4.29
C GLU A 27 -13.91 1.56 3.34
N ALA A 28 -14.24 1.69 2.06
CA ALA A 28 -13.97 0.67 1.04
C ALA A 28 -12.46 0.45 0.87
N THR A 29 -11.66 1.53 0.83
CA THR A 29 -10.20 1.47 0.80
C THR A 29 -9.65 0.74 2.01
N ARG A 30 -10.13 1.08 3.21
CA ARG A 30 -9.72 0.44 4.47
C ARG A 30 -10.02 -1.06 4.46
N ALA A 31 -11.19 -1.46 3.98
CA ALA A 31 -11.57 -2.87 3.88
C ALA A 31 -10.66 -3.65 2.91
N THR A 32 -10.38 -3.08 1.74
CA THR A 32 -9.46 -3.69 0.75
C THR A 32 -8.04 -3.86 1.30
N VAL A 33 -7.51 -2.84 2.00
CA VAL A 33 -6.17 -2.91 2.60
C VAL A 33 -6.12 -3.94 3.74
N ARG A 34 -7.15 -4.05 4.58
CA ARG A 34 -7.23 -5.12 5.59
C ARG A 34 -7.22 -6.49 4.93
N LYS A 35 -7.98 -6.67 3.87
CA LYS A 35 -7.98 -7.93 3.10
C LYS A 35 -6.61 -8.25 2.51
N PHE A 36 -5.90 -7.25 1.99
CA PHE A 36 -4.51 -7.41 1.53
C PHE A 36 -3.60 -7.94 2.64
N LEU A 37 -3.67 -7.37 3.84
CA LEU A 37 -2.85 -7.81 4.98
C LEU A 37 -3.19 -9.24 5.40
N GLU A 38 -4.46 -9.61 5.45
CA GLU A 38 -4.91 -10.97 5.76
C GLU A 38 -4.38 -11.99 4.75
N LEU A 39 -4.54 -11.72 3.44
CA LEU A 39 -4.07 -12.61 2.38
C LEU A 39 -2.54 -12.75 2.38
N ARG A 40 -1.83 -11.65 2.63
CA ARG A 40 -0.38 -11.65 2.74
C ARG A 40 0.11 -12.50 3.92
N LEU A 41 -0.51 -12.37 5.09
CA LEU A 41 -0.21 -13.19 6.27
C LEU A 41 -0.53 -14.68 6.05
N ALA A 42 -1.60 -14.97 5.31
CA ALA A 42 -1.98 -16.34 4.96
C ALA A 42 -1.12 -16.97 3.86
N GLY A 43 -0.29 -16.18 3.15
CA GLY A 43 0.45 -16.63 1.97
C GLY A 43 -0.45 -16.97 0.78
N ASP A 44 -1.65 -16.38 0.72
CA ASP A 44 -2.62 -16.63 -0.36
C ASP A 44 -2.28 -15.80 -1.61
N THR A 45 -1.38 -16.32 -2.41
CA THR A 45 -0.94 -15.67 -3.67
C THR A 45 -2.07 -15.53 -4.68
N ALA A 46 -3.00 -16.47 -4.74
CA ALA A 46 -4.14 -16.39 -5.65
C ALA A 46 -5.10 -15.27 -5.24
N GLY A 47 -5.41 -15.17 -3.95
CA GLY A 47 -6.21 -14.08 -3.40
C GLY A 47 -5.54 -12.71 -3.58
N LEU A 48 -4.23 -12.63 -3.37
CA LEU A 48 -3.46 -11.39 -3.64
C LEU A 48 -3.52 -11.01 -5.11
N THR A 49 -3.36 -11.96 -6.05
CA THR A 49 -3.45 -11.70 -7.49
C THR A 49 -4.81 -11.11 -7.85
N ALA A 50 -5.90 -11.65 -7.29
CA ALA A 50 -7.24 -11.12 -7.53
C ALA A 50 -7.48 -9.73 -6.93
N LEU A 51 -6.72 -9.36 -5.89
CA LEU A 51 -6.85 -8.08 -5.22
C LEU A 51 -6.05 -6.95 -5.88
N PHE A 52 -4.98 -7.27 -6.59
CA PHE A 52 -4.23 -6.30 -7.39
C PHE A 52 -4.97 -5.99 -8.71
N ALA A 53 -4.80 -4.77 -9.21
CA ALA A 53 -5.19 -4.41 -10.57
C ALA A 53 -4.29 -5.12 -11.60
N ASP A 54 -4.74 -5.19 -12.86
CA ASP A 54 -3.98 -5.84 -13.92
C ASP A 54 -2.61 -5.17 -14.13
N GLU A 55 -2.57 -3.83 -14.00
CA GLU A 55 -1.36 -3.01 -13.95
C GLU A 55 -1.24 -2.34 -12.58
N VAL A 56 -0.05 -2.38 -11.99
CA VAL A 56 0.24 -1.87 -10.65
C VAL A 56 1.44 -0.94 -10.71
N ASP A 57 1.27 0.27 -10.21
CA ASP A 57 2.38 1.19 -9.92
C ASP A 57 3.13 0.65 -8.68
N TRP A 58 4.16 -0.16 -8.96
CA TRP A 58 4.96 -0.82 -7.94
C TRP A 58 6.27 -0.10 -7.69
N MET A 59 6.58 0.18 -6.42
CA MET A 59 7.86 0.77 -6.04
C MET A 59 8.41 0.11 -4.77
N LEU A 60 9.62 -0.39 -4.91
CA LEU A 60 10.59 -0.67 -3.85
C LEU A 60 11.87 0.07 -4.20
N ALA A 61 12.57 0.63 -3.22
CA ALA A 61 13.85 1.29 -3.48
C ALA A 61 14.84 0.29 -4.09
N GLU A 62 15.49 0.69 -5.18
CA GLU A 62 16.50 -0.14 -5.84
C GLU A 62 17.61 -0.54 -4.86
N ASN A 63 17.92 -1.82 -4.83
CA ASN A 63 18.96 -2.37 -3.97
C ASN A 63 19.61 -3.58 -4.69
N PRO A 64 20.63 -3.35 -5.53
CA PRO A 64 21.20 -4.39 -6.41
C PRO A 64 21.72 -5.63 -5.69
N GLY A 65 22.09 -5.50 -4.43
CA GLY A 65 22.57 -6.64 -3.60
C GLY A 65 21.45 -7.48 -2.97
N VAL A 66 20.16 -7.13 -3.21
CA VAL A 66 19.01 -7.79 -2.56
C VAL A 66 18.22 -8.58 -3.59
N PRO A 67 18.24 -9.93 -3.56
CA PRO A 67 17.79 -10.77 -4.67
C PRO A 67 16.27 -10.75 -4.89
N TRP A 68 15.46 -10.33 -3.93
CA TRP A 68 13.99 -10.25 -4.06
C TRP A 68 13.49 -8.87 -4.50
N ILE A 69 14.40 -7.87 -4.62
CA ILE A 69 14.05 -6.53 -5.10
C ILE A 69 14.23 -6.49 -6.62
N ARG A 70 13.14 -6.42 -7.33
CA ARG A 70 13.09 -6.32 -8.78
C ARG A 70 11.86 -5.52 -9.24
N PRO A 71 11.87 -4.95 -10.46
CA PRO A 71 10.69 -4.32 -11.05
C PRO A 71 9.51 -5.29 -11.13
N ARG A 72 8.31 -4.78 -10.92
CA ARG A 72 7.03 -5.49 -11.03
C ARG A 72 5.99 -4.53 -11.57
N SER A 73 5.03 -5.02 -12.32
CA SER A 73 3.96 -4.19 -12.86
C SER A 73 2.64 -4.93 -13.03
N THR A 74 2.63 -6.25 -12.97
CA THR A 74 1.40 -7.05 -13.13
C THR A 74 0.92 -7.61 -11.79
N ALA A 75 -0.38 -7.87 -11.68
CA ALA A 75 -0.99 -8.47 -10.50
C ALA A 75 -0.26 -9.74 -10.03
N ALA A 76 0.06 -10.63 -10.97
CA ALA A 76 0.74 -11.89 -10.67
C ALA A 76 2.15 -11.69 -10.12
N GLU A 77 2.94 -10.76 -10.71
CA GLU A 77 4.28 -10.45 -10.22
C GLU A 77 4.26 -9.79 -8.84
N CYS A 78 3.29 -8.89 -8.59
CA CYS A 78 3.14 -8.23 -7.32
C CYS A 78 2.73 -9.23 -6.22
N ALA A 79 1.80 -10.13 -6.51
CA ALA A 79 1.36 -11.18 -5.59
C ALA A 79 2.49 -12.17 -5.24
N ALA A 80 3.32 -12.53 -6.22
CA ALA A 80 4.44 -13.46 -6.04
C ALA A 80 5.56 -12.91 -5.13
N GLN A 81 5.58 -11.62 -4.82
CA GLN A 81 6.63 -11.01 -3.99
C GLN A 81 6.76 -11.66 -2.61
N ALA A 82 5.64 -12.04 -1.99
CA ALA A 82 5.66 -12.66 -0.67
C ALA A 82 6.33 -14.05 -0.70
N GLU A 83 6.05 -14.86 -1.71
CA GLU A 83 6.69 -16.17 -1.91
C GLU A 83 8.17 -16.03 -2.24
N GLU A 84 8.54 -15.07 -3.08
CA GLU A 84 9.95 -14.79 -3.40
C GLU A 84 10.72 -14.40 -2.15
N LEU A 85 10.18 -13.48 -1.33
CA LEU A 85 10.80 -13.08 -0.07
C LEU A 85 11.02 -14.28 0.85
N ALA A 86 10.04 -15.17 0.98
CA ALA A 86 10.13 -16.37 1.81
C ALA A 86 11.22 -17.37 1.36
N ARG A 87 11.62 -17.37 0.08
CA ARG A 87 12.72 -18.20 -0.41
C ARG A 87 14.08 -17.72 0.07
N TYR A 88 14.24 -16.41 0.26
CA TYR A 88 15.52 -15.79 0.65
C TYR A 88 15.62 -15.51 2.14
N THR A 89 14.52 -15.52 2.86
CA THR A 89 14.48 -15.26 4.31
C THR A 89 14.07 -16.50 5.10
N VAL A 90 14.19 -16.44 6.42
CA VAL A 90 13.70 -17.46 7.35
C VAL A 90 12.30 -17.03 7.83
N PRO A 91 11.20 -17.66 7.34
CA PRO A 91 9.85 -17.19 7.62
C PRO A 91 9.50 -17.17 9.12
N GLU A 92 10.02 -18.13 9.88
CA GLU A 92 9.76 -18.27 11.33
C GLU A 92 10.39 -17.12 12.15
N GLU A 93 11.39 -16.43 11.60
CA GLU A 93 12.09 -15.30 12.21
C GLU A 93 11.55 -13.94 11.70
N ALA A 94 10.68 -13.96 10.70
CA ALA A 94 10.06 -12.73 10.20
C ALA A 94 9.09 -12.14 11.23
N ARG A 95 9.18 -10.84 11.44
CA ARG A 95 8.26 -10.08 12.30
C ARG A 95 7.84 -8.80 11.59
N ALA A 96 6.59 -8.43 11.79
CA ALA A 96 6.04 -7.16 11.36
C ALA A 96 5.07 -6.62 12.40
N SER A 97 5.12 -5.32 12.66
CA SER A 97 4.13 -4.59 13.43
C SER A 97 3.62 -3.40 12.64
N VAL A 98 2.36 -3.04 12.80
CA VAL A 98 1.76 -1.83 12.23
C VAL A 98 1.48 -0.86 13.35
N ASP A 99 2.11 0.32 13.31
CA ASP A 99 1.98 1.36 14.32
C ASP A 99 0.87 2.36 13.96
N ALA A 100 0.69 2.64 12.66
CA ALA A 100 -0.37 3.51 12.18
C ALA A 100 -0.97 2.99 10.87
N PHE A 101 -2.28 3.20 10.70
CA PHE A 101 -3.02 2.90 9.48
C PHE A 101 -3.97 4.07 9.17
N LEU A 102 -3.55 4.91 8.25
CA LEU A 102 -4.24 6.12 7.80
C LEU A 102 -4.90 5.85 6.46
N VAL A 103 -6.09 6.39 6.24
CA VAL A 103 -6.82 6.29 4.97
C VAL A 103 -7.46 7.63 4.67
N ASP A 104 -7.26 8.10 3.43
CA ASP A 104 -7.91 9.28 2.89
C ASP A 104 -8.35 8.99 1.44
N GLY A 105 -9.66 8.95 1.22
CA GLY A 105 -10.23 8.59 -0.08
C GLY A 105 -9.74 7.22 -0.56
N THR A 106 -9.07 7.21 -1.71
CA THR A 106 -8.50 6.01 -2.33
C THR A 106 -7.11 5.63 -1.80
N ASP A 107 -6.44 6.51 -1.07
CA ASP A 107 -5.09 6.28 -0.56
C ASP A 107 -5.08 5.77 0.88
N ALA A 108 -4.17 4.86 1.14
CA ALA A 108 -3.89 4.34 2.48
C ALA A 108 -2.38 4.35 2.74
N VAL A 109 -1.99 4.65 3.97
CA VAL A 109 -0.60 4.58 4.43
C VAL A 109 -0.55 3.77 5.72
N LEU A 110 0.29 2.75 5.72
CA LEU A 110 0.64 1.99 6.92
C LEU A 110 2.09 2.29 7.29
N THR A 111 2.34 2.49 8.57
CA THR A 111 3.71 2.57 9.09
C THR A 111 3.91 1.53 10.17
N GLY A 112 5.16 1.12 10.37
CA GLY A 112 5.47 0.12 11.37
C GLY A 112 6.92 -0.30 11.34
N HIS A 113 7.20 -1.50 11.87
CA HIS A 113 8.52 -2.10 11.88
C HIS A 113 8.48 -3.50 11.25
N VAL A 114 9.56 -3.83 10.55
CA VAL A 114 9.80 -5.18 10.02
C VAL A 114 11.17 -5.66 10.47
N SER A 115 11.31 -6.96 10.67
CA SER A 115 12.59 -7.64 10.83
C SER A 115 12.56 -9.03 10.22
N GLY A 116 13.71 -9.54 9.87
CA GLY A 116 13.88 -10.88 9.34
C GLY A 116 15.34 -11.29 9.28
N THR A 117 15.58 -12.53 8.89
CA THR A 117 16.94 -13.10 8.75
C THR A 117 17.11 -13.61 7.32
N VAL A 118 18.20 -13.23 6.68
CA VAL A 118 18.57 -13.68 5.33
C VAL A 118 19.12 -15.10 5.41
N ARG A 119 18.49 -16.04 4.71
CA ARG A 119 18.82 -17.47 4.78
C ARG A 119 20.27 -17.77 4.38
N ALA A 120 20.79 -17.12 3.34
CA ALA A 120 22.11 -17.37 2.80
C ALA A 120 23.25 -16.90 3.71
N THR A 121 23.05 -15.84 4.48
CA THR A 121 24.09 -15.21 5.32
C THR A 121 23.90 -15.46 6.80
N GLY A 122 22.70 -15.83 7.24
CA GLY A 122 22.29 -15.89 8.64
C GLY A 122 22.22 -14.53 9.33
N LYS A 123 22.40 -13.42 8.60
CA LYS A 123 22.36 -12.07 9.15
C LYS A 123 20.94 -11.54 9.20
N SER A 124 20.62 -10.80 10.26
CA SER A 124 19.31 -10.20 10.45
C SER A 124 19.27 -8.76 9.93
N PHE A 125 18.10 -8.35 9.46
CA PHE A 125 17.78 -6.96 9.17
C PHE A 125 16.59 -6.51 10.01
N SER A 126 16.51 -5.22 10.28
CA SER A 126 15.34 -4.62 10.92
C SER A 126 15.26 -3.13 10.59
N GLY A 127 14.06 -2.59 10.67
CA GLY A 127 13.85 -1.16 10.52
C GLY A 127 12.39 -0.76 10.37
N PRO A 128 12.14 0.54 10.39
CA PRO A 128 10.82 1.08 10.11
C PRO A 128 10.47 0.88 8.63
N PHE A 129 9.17 0.84 8.36
CA PHE A 129 8.64 0.88 7.00
C PHE A 129 7.46 1.86 6.92
N ALA A 130 7.21 2.34 5.70
CA ALA A 130 5.96 2.95 5.31
C ALA A 130 5.49 2.31 4.00
N LEU A 131 4.25 1.82 3.99
CA LEU A 131 3.61 1.26 2.81
C LEU A 131 2.45 2.16 2.40
N ARG A 132 2.54 2.75 1.19
CA ARG A 132 1.44 3.46 0.55
C ARG A 132 0.74 2.56 -0.44
N LEU A 133 -0.56 2.44 -0.31
CA LEU A 133 -1.45 1.73 -1.23
C LEU A 133 -2.48 2.70 -1.80
N THR A 134 -2.79 2.59 -3.10
CA THR A 134 -3.95 3.23 -3.71
C THR A 134 -4.93 2.15 -4.14
N VAL A 135 -6.22 2.35 -3.82
CA VAL A 135 -7.29 1.40 -4.13
C VAL A 135 -8.32 2.08 -5.04
N GLU A 136 -8.53 1.51 -6.21
CA GLU A 136 -9.51 1.97 -7.18
C GLU A 136 -10.40 0.80 -7.60
N ASN A 137 -11.70 1.00 -7.57
CA ASN A 137 -12.69 -0.04 -7.92
C ASN A 137 -12.48 -1.37 -7.15
N GLY A 138 -12.06 -1.28 -5.87
CA GLY A 138 -11.82 -2.43 -5.01
C GLY A 138 -10.52 -3.20 -5.30
N ARG A 139 -9.65 -2.69 -6.17
CA ARG A 139 -8.35 -3.28 -6.50
C ARG A 139 -7.20 -2.34 -6.16
N ILE A 140 -6.05 -2.90 -5.82
CA ILE A 140 -4.83 -2.14 -5.51
C ILE A 140 -4.15 -1.78 -6.84
N THR A 141 -4.09 -0.48 -7.14
CA THR A 141 -3.44 0.09 -8.34
C THR A 141 -2.04 0.62 -8.05
N ARG A 142 -1.70 0.85 -6.77
CA ARG A 142 -0.37 1.30 -6.33
C ARG A 142 0.08 0.57 -5.10
N HIS A 143 1.37 0.20 -5.10
CA HIS A 143 2.06 -0.38 -3.95
C HIS A 143 3.46 0.21 -3.85
N HIS A 144 3.64 1.20 -2.99
CA HIS A 144 4.93 1.84 -2.74
C HIS A 144 5.40 1.52 -1.32
N LEU A 145 6.50 0.76 -1.21
CA LEU A 145 7.10 0.39 0.06
C LEU A 145 8.41 1.14 0.26
N TYR A 146 8.49 1.84 1.37
CA TYR A 146 9.66 2.54 1.89
C TYR A 146 10.16 1.79 3.12
N GLU A 147 11.41 1.35 3.09
CA GLU A 147 11.98 0.53 4.16
C GLU A 147 13.48 0.85 4.39
N ASN A 148 14.06 0.30 5.43
CA ASN A 148 15.48 0.48 5.73
C ASN A 148 16.34 -0.36 4.77
N SER A 149 16.55 0.14 3.56
CA SER A 149 17.30 -0.54 2.50
C SER A 149 18.77 -0.80 2.88
N VAL A 150 19.37 0.04 3.72
CA VAL A 150 20.77 -0.13 4.20
C VAL A 150 20.87 -1.37 5.09
N SER A 151 19.95 -1.55 6.04
CA SER A 151 19.92 -2.73 6.92
C SER A 151 19.74 -4.03 6.12
N ILE A 152 18.86 -4.01 5.12
CA ILE A 152 18.59 -5.16 4.25
C ILE A 152 19.81 -5.48 3.39
N ALA A 153 20.44 -4.48 2.77
CA ALA A 153 21.67 -4.67 1.98
C ALA A 153 22.81 -5.27 2.83
N ALA A 154 23.01 -4.75 4.05
CA ALA A 154 24.03 -5.26 4.97
C ALA A 154 23.77 -6.72 5.36
N ALA A 155 22.51 -7.12 5.53
CA ALA A 155 22.16 -8.52 5.82
C ALA A 155 22.36 -9.45 4.61
N CYS A 156 22.20 -8.96 3.38
CA CYS A 156 22.44 -9.74 2.17
C CYS A 156 23.92 -9.84 1.78
N ALA A 157 24.77 -8.93 2.25
CA ALA A 157 26.21 -8.95 1.95
C ALA A 157 26.90 -10.17 2.59
N PRO A 158 27.89 -10.78 1.92
CA PRO A 158 28.66 -11.92 2.43
C PRO A 158 29.32 -11.67 3.78
#